data_ff705a0f3c2a2691112ccc19798bd47b
#
_entry.id   ff705a0f3c2a2691112ccc19798bd47b
#
_cell.length_a   1.000
_cell.length_b   1.000
_cell.length_c   1.000
_cell.angle_alpha   90.00
_cell.angle_beta   90.00
_cell.angle_gamma   90.00
#
_symmetry.space_group_name_H-M   'P 1'
#
loop_
_entity.id
_entity.type
_entity.pdbx_description
1 polymer ?
#
loop_
_entity_poly.entity_id
_entity_poly.type
_entity_poly.pdbx_seq_one_letter_code
_entity_poly.pdbx_strand_id
1 'polypeptide(L)'
;KQEISLDELVSLPGWAGRRNFLDKLPLEGNGQITMKDKASGKVIYRTSFSSLFQEWVSEEEASRVTRGFENTFLLPYPKQPATVTIELKNVYHQACASLTHEINPDDILIHQRGTTHITPHRYLLQNGTPEKCIDLAIMAEGYTEDEMETFYKDAQTACEAIFAHEPFKHLKERFNVVAVATPSHDSGVSIPRKRKWKNTAVSSHFDTFYSDRYLTTRSVKAMHNWLAGIPYEHIIILANTDTYGGGGIYNSYLLTTAHHPMFKPVVVHELGHSFGGLGDEYAYDTAPSPQYPYSVEPWEPNITTLVDFESKWKDMLPAQTPVPTPAETDPNTIYTKVGVYEGGGYTLKGIYRPTTECRMKINEAPRFCPVCERSLEKTIHFYTD
;
A
#
# COMPACT_ATOMS: atom_id res chain seq x y z
N LYS A 1 25.13 5.56 -1.19
CA LYS A 1 24.46 6.49 -2.14
C LYS A 1 23.23 5.78 -2.71
N GLN A 2 22.08 6.46 -2.69
CA GLN A 2 20.85 5.99 -3.34
C GLN A 2 20.81 6.54 -4.76
N GLU A 3 20.35 5.73 -5.71
CA GLU A 3 20.23 6.11 -7.12
C GLU A 3 18.90 5.60 -7.68
N ILE A 4 18.33 6.37 -8.61
CA ILE A 4 17.13 6.00 -9.36
C ILE A 4 17.52 5.94 -10.83
N SER A 5 17.12 4.88 -11.51
CA SER A 5 17.28 4.73 -12.95
C SER A 5 15.95 4.37 -13.62
N LEU A 6 15.74 4.89 -14.82
CA LEU A 6 14.61 4.50 -15.65
C LEU A 6 14.93 3.15 -16.31
N ASP A 7 13.97 2.22 -16.25
CA ASP A 7 14.03 0.95 -16.99
C ASP A 7 13.28 1.07 -18.31
N GLU A 8 11.98 1.29 -18.29
CA GLU A 8 11.17 1.43 -19.51
C GLU A 8 9.96 2.36 -19.27
N LEU A 9 9.40 2.82 -20.39
CA LEU A 9 8.10 3.46 -20.45
C LEU A 9 7.12 2.53 -21.17
N VAL A 10 5.93 2.37 -20.56
CA VAL A 10 4.85 1.55 -21.12
C VAL A 10 3.58 2.39 -21.19
N SER A 11 2.88 2.34 -22.31
CA SER A 11 1.54 2.91 -22.46
C SER A 11 0.47 1.83 -22.35
N LEU A 12 -0.61 2.14 -21.65
CA LEU A 12 -1.79 1.30 -21.47
C LEU A 12 -3.01 1.95 -22.14
N PRO A 13 -4.01 1.18 -22.60
CA PRO A 13 -5.13 1.71 -23.40
C PRO A 13 -6.12 2.57 -22.61
N GLY A 14 -6.04 2.61 -21.30
CA GLY A 14 -6.95 3.34 -20.41
C GLY A 14 -6.28 3.92 -19.19
N TRP A 15 -6.96 4.86 -18.55
CA TRP A 15 -6.58 5.43 -17.26
C TRP A 15 -7.68 5.12 -16.24
N ALA A 16 -7.35 4.28 -15.26
CA ALA A 16 -8.25 3.94 -14.15
C ALA A 16 -8.07 4.87 -12.95
N GLY A 17 -6.98 5.63 -12.90
CA GLY A 17 -6.66 6.50 -11.78
C GLY A 17 -7.58 7.73 -11.66
N ARG A 18 -7.46 8.42 -10.54
CA ARG A 18 -8.28 9.57 -10.19
C ARG A 18 -8.31 10.65 -11.27
N ARG A 19 -9.43 11.39 -11.35
CA ARG A 19 -9.66 12.48 -12.30
C ARG A 19 -9.58 13.87 -11.66
N ASN A 20 -9.76 13.94 -10.33
CA ASN A 20 -9.78 15.18 -9.56
C ASN A 20 -8.49 15.31 -8.73
N PHE A 21 -8.22 16.51 -8.22
CA PHE A 21 -7.06 16.83 -7.38
C PHE A 21 -5.73 16.34 -7.96
N LEU A 22 -5.57 16.38 -9.29
CA LEU A 22 -4.42 15.79 -9.98
C LEU A 22 -3.08 16.38 -9.55
N ASP A 23 -3.04 17.64 -9.14
CA ASP A 23 -1.88 18.37 -8.65
C ASP A 23 -1.63 18.25 -7.14
N LYS A 24 -2.47 17.50 -6.41
CA LYS A 24 -2.38 17.32 -4.96
C LYS A 24 -1.97 15.90 -4.59
N LEU A 25 -1.48 15.74 -3.37
CA LEU A 25 -1.17 14.45 -2.75
C LEU A 25 -2.28 14.05 -1.79
N PRO A 26 -2.71 12.79 -1.76
CA PRO A 26 -3.60 12.29 -0.71
C PRO A 26 -2.87 12.22 0.65
N LEU A 27 -1.63 11.74 0.65
CA LEU A 27 -0.71 11.64 1.78
C LEU A 27 0.72 11.92 1.28
N GLU A 28 1.67 12.21 2.18
CA GLU A 28 3.05 12.51 1.76
C GLU A 28 3.82 11.26 1.27
N GLY A 29 3.76 10.14 1.98
CA GLY A 29 4.53 8.94 1.68
C GLY A 29 6.05 9.12 1.84
N ASN A 30 6.81 8.06 1.55
CA ASN A 30 8.28 8.07 1.55
C ASN A 30 8.88 8.45 0.20
N GLY A 31 8.07 8.55 -0.83
CA GLY A 31 8.46 9.02 -2.16
C GLY A 31 7.35 9.82 -2.81
N GLN A 32 7.73 10.62 -3.80
CA GLN A 32 6.81 11.48 -4.53
C GLN A 32 7.12 11.47 -6.02
N ILE A 33 6.07 11.53 -6.82
CA ILE A 33 6.16 11.74 -8.26
C ILE A 33 5.45 13.03 -8.60
N THR A 34 6.12 13.87 -9.37
CA THR A 34 5.56 15.13 -9.89
C THR A 34 5.69 15.14 -11.42
N MET A 35 4.57 15.24 -12.11
CA MET A 35 4.53 15.43 -13.57
C MET A 35 4.20 16.89 -13.87
N LYS A 36 4.99 17.51 -14.73
CA LYS A 36 4.77 18.89 -15.19
C LYS A 36 4.65 18.94 -16.70
N ASP A 37 3.76 19.75 -17.21
CA ASP A 37 3.76 20.14 -18.61
C ASP A 37 5.09 20.83 -18.94
N LYS A 38 5.80 20.37 -19.99
CA LYS A 38 7.15 20.84 -20.29
C LYS A 38 7.16 22.31 -20.71
N ALA A 39 6.16 22.74 -21.46
CA ALA A 39 6.14 24.10 -22.02
C ALA A 39 5.80 25.15 -20.98
N SER A 40 4.81 24.88 -20.12
CA SER A 40 4.31 25.84 -19.12
C SER A 40 4.96 25.68 -17.74
N GLY A 41 5.59 24.53 -17.46
CA GLY A 41 6.09 24.17 -16.12
C GLY A 41 4.98 23.88 -15.11
N LYS A 42 3.70 23.92 -15.50
CA LYS A 42 2.55 23.67 -14.62
C LYS A 42 2.53 22.21 -14.18
N VAL A 43 2.31 21.97 -12.89
CA VAL A 43 2.04 20.62 -12.37
C VAL A 43 0.73 20.12 -12.94
N ILE A 44 0.74 18.95 -13.59
CA ILE A 44 -0.42 18.29 -14.18
C ILE A 44 -0.80 17.01 -13.46
N TYR A 45 0.13 16.41 -12.70
CA TYR A 45 -0.14 15.26 -11.84
C TYR A 45 0.85 15.16 -10.69
N ARG A 46 0.38 14.69 -9.55
CA ARG A 46 1.21 14.29 -8.40
C ARG A 46 0.67 13.01 -7.78
N THR A 47 1.59 12.19 -7.32
CA THR A 47 1.27 11.05 -6.45
C THR A 47 2.41 10.80 -5.48
N SER A 48 2.15 10.06 -4.42
CA SER A 48 3.13 9.65 -3.41
C SER A 48 3.08 8.14 -3.24
N PHE A 49 4.13 7.58 -2.71
CA PHE A 49 4.28 6.13 -2.55
C PHE A 49 5.25 5.79 -1.42
N SER A 50 5.26 4.54 -1.01
CA SER A 50 6.35 3.90 -0.29
C SER A 50 6.92 2.77 -1.13
N SER A 51 8.10 2.27 -0.78
CA SER A 51 8.75 1.19 -1.50
C SER A 51 9.51 0.25 -0.57
N LEU A 52 9.60 -1.00 -0.96
CA LEU A 52 10.42 -1.99 -0.27
C LEU A 52 11.91 -1.60 -0.20
N PHE A 53 12.39 -0.81 -1.19
CA PHE A 53 13.74 -0.25 -1.17
C PHE A 53 13.96 0.67 0.04
N GLN A 54 13.00 1.54 0.37
CA GLN A 54 13.13 2.49 1.46
C GLN A 54 13.07 1.80 2.83
N GLU A 55 12.34 0.70 2.96
CA GLU A 55 12.39 -0.16 4.13
C GLU A 55 13.76 -0.84 4.25
N TRP A 56 14.27 -1.42 3.15
CA TRP A 56 15.59 -2.05 3.13
C TRP A 56 16.73 -1.10 3.48
N VAL A 57 16.63 0.19 3.12
CA VAL A 57 17.67 1.19 3.45
C VAL A 57 17.84 1.35 4.96
N SER A 58 16.82 1.06 5.77
CA SER A 58 16.90 1.08 7.23
C SER A 58 17.55 -0.17 7.83
N GLU A 59 17.72 -1.24 7.04
CA GLU A 59 18.35 -2.48 7.49
C GLU A 59 19.88 -2.39 7.54
N GLU A 60 20.51 -3.12 8.47
CA GLU A 60 21.96 -3.16 8.61
C GLU A 60 22.67 -3.60 7.31
N GLU A 61 22.03 -4.47 6.53
CA GLU A 61 22.55 -4.97 5.25
C GLU A 61 22.84 -3.82 4.27
N ALA A 62 22.00 -2.78 4.24
CA ALA A 62 22.15 -1.65 3.33
C ALA A 62 23.46 -0.85 3.53
N SER A 63 24.07 -0.97 4.70
CA SER A 63 25.39 -0.38 4.98
C SER A 63 26.55 -1.11 4.30
N ARG A 64 26.34 -2.37 3.87
CA ARG A 64 27.38 -3.29 3.41
C ARG A 64 27.27 -3.72 1.95
N VAL A 65 26.05 -3.75 1.42
CA VAL A 65 25.78 -4.20 0.05
C VAL A 65 24.94 -3.21 -0.72
N THR A 66 24.97 -3.32 -2.05
CA THR A 66 24.09 -2.57 -2.96
C THR A 66 23.07 -3.53 -3.55
N ARG A 67 21.79 -3.16 -3.49
CA ARG A 67 20.68 -3.93 -4.09
C ARG A 67 19.83 -3.05 -4.99
N GLY A 68 19.33 -3.65 -6.07
CA GLY A 68 18.31 -3.06 -6.93
C GLY A 68 16.90 -3.50 -6.51
N PHE A 69 15.95 -2.59 -6.62
CA PHE A 69 14.52 -2.82 -6.38
C PHE A 69 13.72 -2.23 -7.54
N GLU A 70 12.81 -3.01 -8.09
CA GLU A 70 11.86 -2.53 -9.08
C GLU A 70 10.79 -1.68 -8.42
N ASN A 71 10.39 -0.60 -9.09
CA ASN A 71 9.18 0.15 -8.80
C ASN A 71 8.50 0.48 -10.13
N THR A 72 7.19 0.39 -10.17
CA THR A 72 6.38 0.76 -11.35
C THR A 72 5.27 1.68 -10.88
N PHE A 73 5.04 2.74 -11.63
CA PHE A 73 4.08 3.78 -11.28
C PHE A 73 3.10 4.01 -12.42
N LEU A 74 1.81 4.11 -12.08
CA LEU A 74 0.77 4.52 -13.01
C LEU A 74 0.72 6.04 -13.07
N LEU A 75 0.80 6.58 -14.29
CA LEU A 75 0.71 8.02 -14.56
C LEU A 75 -0.31 8.27 -15.67
N PRO A 76 -1.07 9.37 -15.61
CA PRO A 76 -1.93 9.74 -16.73
C PRO A 76 -1.07 10.02 -17.97
N TYR A 77 -1.52 9.56 -19.15
CA TYR A 77 -0.81 9.78 -20.40
C TYR A 77 -0.86 11.27 -20.78
N PRO A 78 0.29 11.96 -20.92
CA PRO A 78 0.31 13.38 -21.22
C PRO A 78 -0.05 13.63 -22.70
N LYS A 79 -0.82 14.70 -22.96
CA LYS A 79 -1.17 15.10 -24.33
C LYS A 79 -0.05 15.82 -25.08
N GLN A 80 0.90 16.37 -24.33
CA GLN A 80 2.06 17.13 -24.80
C GLN A 80 3.29 16.67 -24.02
N PRO A 81 4.53 16.95 -24.50
CA PRO A 81 5.72 16.62 -23.75
C PRO A 81 5.66 17.10 -22.29
N ALA A 82 6.01 16.20 -21.39
CA ALA A 82 5.97 16.42 -19.94
C ALA A 82 7.30 16.02 -19.29
N THR A 83 7.60 16.59 -18.14
CA THR A 83 8.70 16.15 -17.29
C THR A 83 8.15 15.43 -16.07
N VAL A 84 8.70 14.27 -15.74
CA VAL A 84 8.37 13.49 -14.55
C VAL A 84 9.58 13.49 -13.62
N THR A 85 9.40 13.98 -12.41
CA THR A 85 10.40 13.90 -11.35
C THR A 85 9.95 12.91 -10.31
N ILE A 86 10.79 11.92 -10.00
CA ILE A 86 10.62 10.94 -8.94
C ILE A 86 11.62 11.29 -7.85
N GLU A 87 11.15 11.42 -6.61
CA GLU A 87 11.95 11.73 -5.43
C GLU A 87 11.77 10.66 -4.37
N LEU A 88 12.87 10.16 -3.80
CA LEU A 88 12.86 9.34 -2.59
C LEU A 88 13.19 10.25 -1.41
N LYS A 89 12.42 10.11 -0.34
CA LYS A 89 12.59 10.88 0.90
C LYS A 89 13.15 9.99 2.01
N ASN A 90 13.99 10.55 2.85
CA ASN A 90 14.45 9.91 4.07
C ASN A 90 13.43 10.06 5.21
N VAL A 91 13.74 9.51 6.39
CA VAL A 91 12.90 9.59 7.60
C VAL A 91 12.70 11.03 8.14
N TYR A 92 13.43 12.00 7.62
CA TYR A 92 13.26 13.44 7.91
C TYR A 92 12.46 14.16 6.82
N HIS A 93 11.78 13.44 5.94
CA HIS A 93 11.00 13.93 4.79
C HIS A 93 11.83 14.73 3.76
N GLN A 94 13.16 14.59 3.80
CA GLN A 94 14.08 15.27 2.89
C GLN A 94 14.36 14.38 1.67
N ALA A 95 14.35 14.95 0.47
CA ALA A 95 14.73 14.25 -0.74
C ALA A 95 16.21 13.81 -0.65
N CYS A 96 16.46 12.50 -0.79
CA CYS A 96 17.78 11.89 -0.74
C CYS A 96 18.24 11.30 -2.08
N ALA A 97 17.31 11.08 -3.00
CA ALA A 97 17.58 10.75 -4.39
C ALA A 97 16.46 11.28 -5.27
N SER A 98 16.79 11.70 -6.48
CA SER A 98 15.80 12.10 -7.47
C SER A 98 16.21 11.72 -8.88
N LEU A 99 15.22 11.49 -9.73
CA LEU A 99 15.35 11.30 -11.17
C LEU A 99 14.33 12.20 -11.86
N THR A 100 14.78 13.00 -12.82
CA THR A 100 13.88 13.72 -13.72
C THR A 100 14.04 13.17 -15.14
N HIS A 101 12.92 12.78 -15.75
CA HIS A 101 12.87 12.26 -17.09
C HIS A 101 11.83 13.01 -17.93
N GLU A 102 12.14 13.23 -19.20
CA GLU A 102 11.22 13.82 -20.15
C GLU A 102 10.42 12.73 -20.85
N ILE A 103 9.09 12.85 -20.84
CA ILE A 103 8.19 11.99 -21.59
C ILE A 103 7.71 12.76 -22.82
N ASN A 104 8.06 12.26 -23.99
CA ASN A 104 7.46 12.66 -25.26
C ASN A 104 6.38 11.62 -25.61
N PRO A 105 5.09 11.96 -25.68
CA PRO A 105 4.04 11.00 -26.02
C PRO A 105 4.18 10.37 -27.43
N ASP A 106 4.92 11.02 -28.33
CA ASP A 106 5.16 10.51 -29.68
C ASP A 106 6.44 9.65 -29.78
N ASP A 107 7.09 9.34 -28.65
CA ASP A 107 8.28 8.50 -28.64
C ASP A 107 7.94 7.06 -29.04
N ILE A 108 8.54 6.60 -30.13
CA ILE A 108 8.34 5.25 -30.69
C ILE A 108 8.88 4.13 -29.79
N LEU A 109 9.70 4.45 -28.78
CA LEU A 109 10.25 3.49 -27.83
C LEU A 109 9.33 3.26 -26.61
N ILE A 110 8.22 3.98 -26.49
CA ILE A 110 7.19 3.67 -25.48
C ILE A 110 6.49 2.37 -25.88
N HIS A 111 6.67 1.33 -25.08
CA HIS A 111 6.05 0.04 -25.34
C HIS A 111 4.53 0.11 -25.12
N GLN A 112 3.75 -0.40 -26.07
CA GLN A 112 2.29 -0.52 -25.93
C GLN A 112 1.93 -1.89 -25.38
N ARG A 113 1.15 -1.94 -24.29
CA ARG A 113 0.66 -3.17 -23.68
C ARG A 113 -0.83 -3.08 -23.37
N GLY A 114 -1.45 -4.23 -23.09
CA GLY A 114 -2.84 -4.28 -22.65
C GLY A 114 -3.88 -4.13 -23.76
N THR A 115 -3.49 -4.26 -25.03
CA THR A 115 -4.41 -4.31 -26.18
C THR A 115 -4.67 -5.74 -26.65
N THR A 116 -3.78 -6.67 -26.34
CA THR A 116 -3.87 -8.10 -26.68
C THR A 116 -3.45 -8.94 -25.50
N HIS A 117 -3.84 -10.21 -25.48
CA HIS A 117 -3.47 -11.16 -24.44
C HIS A 117 -3.81 -10.67 -23.01
N ILE A 118 -5.00 -10.09 -22.85
CA ILE A 118 -5.46 -9.64 -21.53
C ILE A 118 -5.59 -10.86 -20.61
N THR A 119 -5.02 -10.77 -19.41
CA THR A 119 -5.09 -11.83 -18.41
C THR A 119 -6.54 -12.17 -18.07
N PRO A 120 -6.94 -13.46 -18.00
CA PRO A 120 -8.28 -13.87 -17.60
C PRO A 120 -8.65 -13.27 -16.25
N HIS A 121 -9.84 -12.69 -16.14
CA HIS A 121 -10.29 -12.02 -14.94
C HIS A 121 -11.81 -12.09 -14.77
N ARG A 122 -12.27 -11.87 -13.52
CA ARG A 122 -13.71 -11.82 -13.17
C ARG A 122 -13.94 -10.62 -12.23
N TYR A 123 -14.95 -9.82 -12.54
CA TYR A 123 -15.39 -8.78 -11.59
C TYR A 123 -16.11 -9.44 -10.40
N LEU A 124 -15.65 -9.13 -9.18
CA LEU A 124 -16.30 -9.50 -7.93
C LEU A 124 -17.29 -8.40 -7.48
N LEU A 125 -16.98 -7.18 -7.86
CA LEU A 125 -17.78 -5.98 -7.59
C LEU A 125 -17.61 -5.02 -8.77
N GLN A 126 -18.72 -4.56 -9.35
CA GLN A 126 -18.70 -3.59 -10.45
C GLN A 126 -19.84 -2.59 -10.25
N ASN A 127 -19.53 -1.49 -9.57
CA ASN A 127 -20.50 -0.47 -9.21
C ASN A 127 -20.52 0.72 -10.17
N GLY A 128 -19.49 0.89 -10.98
CA GLY A 128 -19.40 1.99 -11.93
C GLY A 128 -18.25 1.85 -12.92
N THR A 129 -18.03 2.94 -13.66
CA THR A 129 -16.89 3.02 -14.57
C THR A 129 -15.62 3.40 -13.82
N PRO A 130 -14.41 3.11 -14.36
CA PRO A 130 -13.15 3.49 -13.75
C PRO A 130 -12.99 4.99 -13.48
N GLU A 131 -13.77 5.85 -14.17
CA GLU A 131 -13.75 7.30 -13.92
C GLU A 131 -14.44 7.71 -12.62
N LYS A 132 -15.26 6.83 -12.03
CA LYS A 132 -16.10 7.12 -10.86
C LYS A 132 -15.81 6.25 -9.65
N CYS A 133 -15.13 5.13 -9.86
CA CYS A 133 -14.83 4.17 -8.83
C CYS A 133 -13.33 3.97 -8.69
N ILE A 134 -12.91 3.58 -7.52
CA ILE A 134 -11.56 3.07 -7.25
C ILE A 134 -11.53 1.61 -7.70
N ASP A 135 -10.58 1.26 -8.54
CA ASP A 135 -10.44 -0.08 -9.09
C ASP A 135 -9.40 -0.88 -8.30
N LEU A 136 -9.84 -1.91 -7.55
CA LEU A 136 -8.98 -2.84 -6.82
C LEU A 136 -8.78 -4.11 -7.66
N ALA A 137 -7.52 -4.45 -7.97
CA ALA A 137 -7.17 -5.71 -8.60
C ALA A 137 -6.67 -6.71 -7.57
N ILE A 138 -7.29 -7.90 -7.51
CA ILE A 138 -6.85 -9.03 -6.68
C ILE A 138 -6.17 -10.03 -7.60
N MET A 139 -4.88 -10.31 -7.37
CA MET A 139 -4.05 -11.20 -8.18
C MET A 139 -3.78 -12.53 -7.48
N ALA A 140 -3.68 -13.60 -8.28
CA ALA A 140 -3.26 -14.91 -7.80
C ALA A 140 -1.73 -15.01 -7.68
N GLU A 141 -1.22 -15.58 -6.58
CA GLU A 141 0.19 -15.89 -6.40
C GLU A 141 0.38 -17.27 -5.82
N GLY A 142 1.13 -18.13 -6.50
CA GLY A 142 1.32 -19.52 -6.10
C GLY A 142 0.12 -20.43 -6.35
N TYR A 143 -0.85 -19.99 -7.14
CA TYR A 143 -1.92 -20.86 -7.66
C TYR A 143 -1.55 -21.32 -9.08
N THR A 144 -1.59 -22.61 -9.33
CA THR A 144 -1.44 -23.16 -10.68
C THR A 144 -2.71 -22.95 -11.51
N GLU A 145 -2.65 -23.22 -12.82
CA GLU A 145 -3.82 -23.14 -13.71
C GLU A 145 -5.02 -23.93 -13.16
N ASP A 146 -4.77 -25.13 -12.65
CA ASP A 146 -5.83 -26.01 -12.09
C ASP A 146 -6.39 -25.48 -10.76
N GLU A 147 -5.71 -24.56 -10.08
CA GLU A 147 -6.13 -23.97 -8.81
C GLU A 147 -6.87 -22.63 -8.95
N MET A 148 -7.11 -22.13 -10.18
CA MET A 148 -7.74 -20.82 -10.40
C MET A 148 -9.16 -20.71 -9.82
N GLU A 149 -9.95 -21.78 -9.79
CA GLU A 149 -11.26 -21.73 -9.14
C GLU A 149 -11.15 -21.61 -7.61
N THR A 150 -10.10 -22.14 -7.00
CA THR A 150 -9.79 -21.91 -5.57
C THR A 150 -9.40 -20.45 -5.36
N PHE A 151 -8.52 -19.90 -6.20
CA PHE A 151 -8.16 -18.48 -6.16
C PHE A 151 -9.40 -17.57 -6.23
N TYR A 152 -10.33 -17.79 -7.15
CA TYR A 152 -11.53 -16.96 -7.25
C TYR A 152 -12.40 -16.99 -5.99
N LYS A 153 -12.47 -18.12 -5.28
CA LYS A 153 -13.15 -18.23 -3.98
C LYS A 153 -12.42 -17.45 -2.89
N ASP A 154 -11.10 -17.53 -2.88
CA ASP A 154 -10.26 -16.79 -1.94
C ASP A 154 -10.34 -15.28 -2.20
N ALA A 155 -10.33 -14.86 -3.47
CA ALA A 155 -10.53 -13.47 -3.86
C ALA A 155 -11.91 -12.92 -3.45
N GLN A 156 -12.97 -13.74 -3.59
CA GLN A 156 -14.30 -13.38 -3.09
C GLN A 156 -14.29 -13.22 -1.57
N THR A 157 -13.63 -14.12 -0.84
CA THR A 157 -13.49 -14.04 0.63
C THR A 157 -12.75 -12.79 1.07
N ALA A 158 -11.66 -12.41 0.36
CA ALA A 158 -10.93 -11.16 0.61
C ALA A 158 -11.84 -9.92 0.38
N CYS A 159 -12.54 -9.90 -0.74
CA CYS A 159 -13.49 -8.83 -1.08
C CYS A 159 -14.55 -8.67 0.01
N GLU A 160 -15.18 -9.75 0.44
CA GLU A 160 -16.18 -9.73 1.52
C GLU A 160 -15.59 -9.26 2.86
N ALA A 161 -14.38 -9.68 3.20
CA ALA A 161 -13.69 -9.26 4.42
C ALA A 161 -13.41 -7.75 4.42
N ILE A 162 -12.95 -7.19 3.31
CA ILE A 162 -12.69 -5.76 3.16
C ILE A 162 -13.99 -4.96 3.33
N PHE A 163 -15.04 -5.32 2.59
CA PHE A 163 -16.31 -4.59 2.60
C PHE A 163 -17.23 -4.92 3.79
N ALA A 164 -16.77 -5.75 4.74
CA ALA A 164 -17.39 -5.88 6.05
C ALA A 164 -16.93 -4.81 7.06
N HIS A 165 -15.85 -4.06 6.76
CA HIS A 165 -15.24 -3.06 7.65
C HIS A 165 -15.58 -1.63 7.20
N GLU A 166 -15.87 -0.76 8.15
CA GLU A 166 -15.96 0.69 7.88
C GLU A 166 -14.56 1.28 7.64
N PRO A 167 -14.40 2.27 6.74
CA PRO A 167 -15.45 2.95 5.96
C PRO A 167 -15.80 2.23 4.63
N PHE A 168 -15.08 1.16 4.26
CA PHE A 168 -15.29 0.44 3.00
C PHE A 168 -16.72 -0.07 2.85
N LYS A 169 -17.37 -0.42 3.97
CA LYS A 169 -18.73 -0.97 3.99
C LYS A 169 -19.76 0.04 3.49
N HIS A 170 -19.79 1.23 4.06
CA HIS A 170 -20.79 2.25 3.67
C HIS A 170 -20.41 2.98 2.37
N LEU A 171 -19.14 2.95 1.97
CA LEU A 171 -18.63 3.51 0.71
C LEU A 171 -18.41 2.45 -0.38
N LYS A 172 -18.97 1.25 -0.21
CA LYS A 172 -18.77 0.12 -1.13
C LYS A 172 -19.09 0.47 -2.59
N GLU A 173 -20.08 1.30 -2.81
CA GLU A 173 -20.48 1.73 -4.16
C GLU A 173 -19.43 2.56 -4.89
N ARG A 174 -18.39 3.03 -4.21
CA ARG A 174 -17.28 3.76 -4.78
C ARG A 174 -16.14 2.88 -5.28
N PHE A 175 -16.31 1.56 -5.28
CA PHE A 175 -15.30 0.60 -5.65
C PHE A 175 -15.77 -0.36 -6.74
N ASN A 176 -14.83 -0.69 -7.62
CA ASN A 176 -14.86 -1.90 -8.42
C ASN A 176 -13.79 -2.87 -7.87
N VAL A 177 -14.03 -4.17 -7.96
CA VAL A 177 -13.05 -5.20 -7.58
C VAL A 177 -12.99 -6.24 -8.67
N VAL A 178 -11.81 -6.49 -9.20
CA VAL A 178 -11.55 -7.49 -10.23
C VAL A 178 -10.56 -8.54 -9.72
N ALA A 179 -10.90 -9.82 -9.84
CA ALA A 179 -10.00 -10.94 -9.55
C ALA A 179 -9.31 -11.35 -10.87
N VAL A 180 -7.98 -11.34 -10.87
CA VAL A 180 -7.14 -11.57 -12.05
C VAL A 180 -6.39 -12.89 -11.90
N ALA A 181 -6.66 -13.83 -12.79
CA ALA A 181 -6.06 -15.16 -12.80
C ALA A 181 -4.64 -15.11 -13.35
N THR A 182 -3.66 -15.04 -12.46
CA THR A 182 -2.23 -15.03 -12.79
C THR A 182 -1.61 -16.39 -12.40
N PRO A 183 -1.64 -17.39 -13.32
CA PRO A 183 -1.21 -18.73 -12.97
C PRO A 183 0.29 -18.79 -12.69
N SER A 184 0.65 -19.48 -11.63
CA SER A 184 2.01 -19.83 -11.26
C SER A 184 2.38 -21.19 -11.82
N HIS A 185 3.67 -21.43 -12.10
CA HIS A 185 4.15 -22.75 -12.46
C HIS A 185 4.05 -23.72 -11.29
N ASP A 186 4.41 -23.25 -10.07
CA ASP A 186 4.39 -24.06 -8.85
C ASP A 186 3.28 -23.61 -7.92
N SER A 187 2.61 -24.58 -7.28
CA SER A 187 1.68 -24.31 -6.18
C SER A 187 2.42 -23.92 -4.90
N GLY A 188 1.91 -22.92 -4.19
CA GLY A 188 2.51 -22.35 -2.98
C GLY A 188 3.55 -21.28 -3.28
N VAL A 189 4.20 -20.76 -2.23
CA VAL A 189 5.18 -19.65 -2.31
C VAL A 189 6.52 -20.04 -1.69
N SER A 190 7.56 -19.27 -2.00
CA SER A 190 8.91 -19.53 -1.51
C SER A 190 9.05 -19.27 -0.01
N ILE A 191 9.73 -20.18 0.71
CA ILE A 191 10.08 -20.05 2.13
C ILE A 191 11.59 -20.28 2.25
N PRO A 192 12.43 -19.23 2.11
CA PRO A 192 13.88 -19.34 2.05
C PRO A 192 14.52 -20.06 3.24
N ARG A 193 14.10 -19.78 4.49
CA ARG A 193 14.63 -20.45 5.70
C ARG A 193 14.40 -21.98 5.70
N LYS A 194 13.35 -22.44 4.97
CA LYS A 194 13.07 -23.87 4.76
C LYS A 194 13.72 -24.43 3.48
N ARG A 195 14.52 -23.62 2.77
CA ARG A 195 15.10 -23.93 1.45
C ARG A 195 14.06 -24.39 0.42
N LYS A 196 12.83 -23.87 0.52
CA LYS A 196 11.75 -24.11 -0.42
C LYS A 196 11.66 -22.93 -1.36
N TRP A 197 11.95 -23.17 -2.63
CA TRP A 197 11.85 -22.21 -3.71
C TRP A 197 10.76 -22.62 -4.67
N LYS A 198 9.96 -21.66 -5.13
CA LYS A 198 8.81 -21.83 -6.02
C LYS A 198 8.91 -20.85 -7.18
N ASN A 199 8.54 -21.32 -8.37
CA ASN A 199 8.40 -20.48 -9.56
C ASN A 199 6.95 -20.02 -9.64
N THR A 200 6.70 -18.78 -9.24
CA THR A 200 5.36 -18.23 -9.09
C THR A 200 5.20 -16.94 -9.91
N ALA A 201 3.96 -16.51 -10.09
CA ALA A 201 3.58 -15.40 -10.99
C ALA A 201 4.35 -14.10 -10.73
N VAL A 202 4.61 -13.78 -9.44
CA VAL A 202 5.35 -12.58 -9.03
C VAL A 202 6.51 -12.89 -8.09
N SER A 203 6.96 -14.16 -8.04
CA SER A 203 8.15 -14.58 -7.28
C SER A 203 8.14 -14.15 -5.81
N SER A 204 6.98 -14.22 -5.15
CA SER A 204 6.87 -13.83 -3.75
C SER A 204 7.60 -14.80 -2.81
N HIS A 205 8.09 -14.29 -1.70
CA HIS A 205 8.78 -15.08 -0.70
C HIS A 205 8.59 -14.55 0.71
N PHE A 206 8.57 -15.46 1.67
CA PHE A 206 8.76 -15.14 3.09
C PHE A 206 10.20 -14.73 3.39
N ASP A 207 10.48 -14.45 4.64
CA ASP A 207 11.81 -14.11 5.14
C ASP A 207 12.39 -12.81 4.54
N THR A 208 11.52 -11.90 4.10
CA THR A 208 11.95 -10.56 3.69
C THR A 208 12.60 -9.85 4.88
N PHE A 209 13.81 -9.33 4.68
CA PHE A 209 14.64 -8.74 5.73
C PHE A 209 14.82 -9.64 6.94
N TYR A 210 14.87 -10.97 6.69
CA TYR A 210 15.00 -12.02 7.71
C TYR A 210 13.83 -12.14 8.71
N SER A 211 12.73 -11.43 8.47
CA SER A 211 11.47 -11.57 9.23
C SER A 211 10.64 -12.72 8.67
N ASP A 212 10.36 -13.70 9.51
CA ASP A 212 9.71 -14.96 9.13
C ASP A 212 8.27 -14.83 8.67
N ARG A 213 7.59 -13.76 9.05
CA ARG A 213 6.21 -13.44 8.67
C ARG A 213 6.10 -12.39 7.57
N TYR A 214 7.22 -11.73 7.20
CA TYR A 214 7.19 -10.69 6.19
C TYR A 214 7.23 -11.33 4.80
N LEU A 215 6.07 -11.35 4.16
CA LEU A 215 5.85 -11.91 2.82
C LEU A 215 5.77 -10.76 1.82
N THR A 216 6.71 -10.69 0.90
CA THR A 216 6.78 -9.65 -0.13
C THR A 216 7.23 -10.19 -1.48
N THR A 217 7.25 -9.31 -2.47
CA THR A 217 7.89 -9.57 -3.76
C THR A 217 8.66 -8.34 -4.22
N ARG A 218 9.70 -8.56 -5.01
CA ARG A 218 10.43 -7.50 -5.73
C ARG A 218 10.07 -7.41 -7.20
N SER A 219 9.19 -8.30 -7.70
CA SER A 219 8.79 -8.37 -9.12
C SER A 219 7.63 -7.42 -9.42
N VAL A 220 7.78 -6.13 -9.09
CA VAL A 220 6.72 -5.12 -9.26
C VAL A 220 6.36 -4.93 -10.73
N LYS A 221 7.33 -4.95 -11.62
CA LYS A 221 7.11 -4.89 -13.07
C LYS A 221 6.24 -6.05 -13.58
N ALA A 222 6.44 -7.26 -13.06
CA ALA A 222 5.63 -8.42 -13.42
C ALA A 222 4.17 -8.24 -13.03
N MET A 223 3.88 -7.67 -11.83
CA MET A 223 2.50 -7.37 -11.42
C MET A 223 1.78 -6.49 -12.43
N HIS A 224 2.39 -5.35 -12.79
CA HIS A 224 1.82 -4.41 -13.74
C HIS A 224 1.68 -5.00 -15.15
N ASN A 225 2.58 -5.90 -15.55
CA ASN A 225 2.48 -6.62 -16.82
C ASN A 225 1.26 -7.57 -16.85
N TRP A 226 1.01 -8.31 -15.76
CA TRP A 226 -0.17 -9.16 -15.64
C TRP A 226 -1.48 -8.37 -15.67
N LEU A 227 -1.48 -7.16 -15.13
CA LEU A 227 -2.64 -6.27 -15.07
C LEU A 227 -2.84 -5.41 -16.31
N ALA A 228 -1.92 -5.45 -17.27
CA ALA A 228 -2.00 -4.61 -18.47
C ALA A 228 -3.31 -4.84 -19.25
N GLY A 229 -4.06 -3.75 -19.47
CA GLY A 229 -5.37 -3.77 -20.14
C GLY A 229 -6.57 -4.02 -19.23
N ILE A 230 -6.36 -4.25 -17.95
CA ILE A 230 -7.40 -4.34 -16.92
C ILE A 230 -7.39 -3.01 -16.14
N PRO A 231 -8.53 -2.37 -15.86
CA PRO A 231 -8.57 -1.20 -14.99
C PRO A 231 -8.15 -1.54 -13.55
N TYR A 232 -7.18 -0.81 -12.99
CA TYR A 232 -6.77 -0.91 -11.58
C TYR A 232 -6.05 0.34 -11.11
N GLU A 233 -6.11 0.60 -9.81
CA GLU A 233 -5.34 1.62 -9.09
C GLU A 233 -4.55 1.00 -7.94
N HIS A 234 -5.13 0.02 -7.24
CA HIS A 234 -4.51 -0.65 -6.11
C HIS A 234 -4.45 -2.17 -6.33
N ILE A 235 -3.38 -2.79 -5.86
CA ILE A 235 -3.07 -4.20 -6.09
C ILE A 235 -3.10 -4.97 -4.78
N ILE A 236 -3.89 -6.04 -4.77
CA ILE A 236 -3.97 -7.03 -3.70
C ILE A 236 -3.46 -8.36 -4.24
N ILE A 237 -2.50 -8.99 -3.59
CA ILE A 237 -1.93 -10.27 -4.01
C ILE A 237 -2.28 -11.32 -2.97
N LEU A 238 -2.95 -12.38 -3.39
CA LEU A 238 -3.28 -13.51 -2.54
C LEU A 238 -2.34 -14.67 -2.78
N ALA A 239 -1.57 -15.03 -1.75
CA ALA A 239 -0.60 -16.12 -1.79
C ALA A 239 -1.25 -17.44 -1.37
N ASN A 240 -1.11 -18.47 -2.21
CA ASN A 240 -1.60 -19.82 -1.98
C ASN A 240 -0.78 -20.54 -0.90
N THR A 241 -0.99 -20.20 0.37
CA THR A 241 -0.29 -20.81 1.50
C THR A 241 -1.08 -20.64 2.79
N ASP A 242 -0.89 -21.58 3.72
CA ASP A 242 -1.42 -21.58 5.08
C ASP A 242 -0.43 -20.97 6.11
N THR A 243 0.77 -20.63 5.68
CA THR A 243 1.78 -20.00 6.54
C THR A 243 1.40 -18.54 6.81
N TYR A 244 1.38 -18.13 8.08
CA TYR A 244 1.06 -16.75 8.49
C TYR A 244 2.04 -15.74 7.89
N GLY A 245 1.51 -14.69 7.27
CA GLY A 245 2.31 -13.55 6.81
C GLY A 245 1.53 -12.60 5.93
N GLY A 246 2.09 -11.44 5.77
CA GLY A 246 1.58 -10.36 4.94
C GLY A 246 2.57 -9.21 4.86
N GLY A 247 2.22 -8.21 4.07
CA GLY A 247 2.93 -6.95 3.94
C GLY A 247 2.15 -6.00 3.05
N GLY A 248 2.02 -4.74 3.45
CA GLY A 248 1.35 -3.69 2.69
C GLY A 248 2.28 -2.49 2.49
N ILE A 249 2.51 -2.10 1.24
CA ILE A 249 3.37 -0.98 0.86
C ILE A 249 2.51 0.12 0.26
N TYR A 250 2.52 1.30 0.87
CA TYR A 250 1.65 2.41 0.49
C TYR A 250 1.74 2.76 -0.99
N ASN A 251 0.57 2.77 -1.64
CA ASN A 251 0.37 3.05 -3.06
C ASN A 251 1.28 2.22 -3.99
N SER A 252 1.54 0.97 -3.60
CA SER A 252 2.27 -0.02 -4.39
C SER A 252 1.47 -1.32 -4.45
N TYR A 253 1.52 -2.16 -3.42
CA TYR A 253 0.71 -3.37 -3.33
C TYR A 253 0.54 -3.82 -1.87
N LEU A 254 -0.43 -4.68 -1.64
CA LEU A 254 -0.43 -5.57 -0.47
C LEU A 254 -0.29 -7.03 -0.93
N LEU A 255 0.34 -7.84 -0.10
CA LEU A 255 0.46 -9.28 -0.30
C LEU A 255 0.13 -9.99 1.02
N THR A 256 -0.75 -11.00 0.99
CA THR A 256 -1.17 -11.74 2.18
C THR A 256 -1.47 -13.20 1.85
N THR A 257 -1.44 -14.04 2.88
CA THR A 257 -1.70 -15.47 2.76
C THR A 257 -3.20 -15.77 2.75
N ALA A 258 -3.68 -16.62 1.84
CA ALA A 258 -5.11 -16.89 1.63
C ALA A 258 -5.70 -17.99 2.52
N HIS A 259 -4.87 -18.94 3.01
CA HIS A 259 -5.36 -20.14 3.69
C HIS A 259 -5.03 -20.19 5.19
N HIS A 260 -4.43 -19.12 5.74
CA HIS A 260 -4.23 -19.01 7.17
C HIS A 260 -5.54 -18.60 7.88
N PRO A 261 -5.85 -19.10 9.09
CA PRO A 261 -7.07 -18.72 9.83
C PRO A 261 -7.25 -17.21 10.02
N MET A 262 -6.13 -16.46 10.09
CA MET A 262 -6.13 -14.99 10.23
C MET A 262 -6.19 -14.25 8.87
N PHE A 263 -6.47 -14.92 7.77
CA PHE A 263 -6.52 -14.31 6.43
C PHE A 263 -7.42 -13.06 6.38
N LYS A 264 -8.66 -13.17 6.83
CA LYS A 264 -9.65 -12.09 6.78
C LYS A 264 -9.20 -10.82 7.53
N PRO A 265 -8.74 -10.89 8.80
CA PRO A 265 -8.22 -9.71 9.48
C PRO A 265 -6.93 -9.16 8.85
N VAL A 266 -6.02 -10.03 8.37
CA VAL A 266 -4.74 -9.60 7.80
C VAL A 266 -4.94 -8.86 6.48
N VAL A 267 -5.80 -9.34 5.57
CA VAL A 267 -6.03 -8.62 4.30
C VAL A 267 -6.58 -7.21 4.52
N VAL A 268 -7.40 -7.01 5.56
CA VAL A 268 -7.93 -5.69 5.93
C VAL A 268 -6.85 -4.81 6.55
N HIS A 269 -5.99 -5.39 7.41
CA HIS A 269 -4.86 -4.69 8.02
C HIS A 269 -3.88 -4.20 6.94
N GLU A 270 -3.45 -5.08 6.04
CA GLU A 270 -2.51 -4.75 4.96
C GLU A 270 -3.10 -3.72 3.96
N LEU A 271 -4.43 -3.74 3.75
CA LEU A 271 -5.10 -2.69 2.98
C LEU A 271 -5.04 -1.34 3.70
N GLY A 272 -5.08 -1.33 5.02
CA GLY A 272 -4.84 -0.12 5.82
C GLY A 272 -3.49 0.52 5.50
N HIS A 273 -2.42 -0.27 5.34
CA HIS A 273 -1.11 0.22 4.90
C HIS A 273 -1.13 0.64 3.43
N SER A 274 -1.46 -0.28 2.53
CA SER A 274 -1.22 -0.08 1.08
C SER A 274 -2.14 0.96 0.46
N PHE A 275 -3.40 1.03 0.87
CA PHE A 275 -4.38 2.00 0.41
C PHE A 275 -4.41 3.26 1.28
N GLY A 276 -4.46 3.08 2.60
CA GLY A 276 -4.68 4.16 3.57
C GLY A 276 -3.43 4.83 4.07
N GLY A 277 -2.23 4.29 3.80
CA GLY A 277 -0.97 4.78 4.35
C GLY A 277 -0.97 4.79 5.89
N LEU A 278 -1.73 3.91 6.52
CA LEU A 278 -1.77 3.79 7.97
C LEU A 278 -0.49 3.14 8.48
N GLY A 279 0.05 3.63 9.59
CA GLY A 279 1.16 3.02 10.30
C GLY A 279 0.71 1.90 11.23
N ASP A 280 1.63 1.00 11.60
CA ASP A 280 1.41 0.02 12.64
C ASP A 280 1.26 0.68 14.01
N GLU A 281 0.22 0.31 14.74
CA GLU A 281 -0.06 0.84 16.08
C GLU A 281 0.51 -0.04 17.22
N TYR A 282 1.18 -1.15 16.88
CA TYR A 282 1.84 -1.99 17.88
C TYR A 282 3.28 -1.54 18.17
N ALA A 283 3.81 -1.97 19.31
CA ALA A 283 5.14 -1.65 19.78
C ALA A 283 5.78 -2.86 20.48
N TYR A 284 7.11 -2.94 20.43
CA TYR A 284 7.90 -4.04 21.01
C TYR A 284 8.95 -3.52 21.98
N ASP A 285 9.23 -4.29 23.04
CA ASP A 285 10.31 -3.98 24.00
C ASP A 285 11.72 -4.03 23.38
N THR A 286 11.87 -4.71 22.25
CA THR A 286 13.15 -5.01 21.62
C THR A 286 13.38 -4.30 20.30
N ALA A 287 12.61 -3.25 19.99
CA ALA A 287 12.82 -2.48 18.76
C ALA A 287 14.25 -1.88 18.75
N PRO A 288 15.10 -2.25 17.77
CA PRO A 288 16.53 -1.90 17.80
C PRO A 288 16.81 -0.41 17.60
N SER A 289 15.86 0.32 17.01
CA SER A 289 15.92 1.78 16.82
C SER A 289 14.53 2.30 16.48
N PRO A 290 14.17 3.53 16.88
CA PRO A 290 12.92 4.13 16.45
C PRO A 290 12.92 4.29 14.92
N GLN A 291 11.89 3.75 14.25
CA GLN A 291 11.70 4.00 12.82
C GLN A 291 11.39 5.47 12.52
N TYR A 292 10.85 6.17 13.51
CA TYR A 292 10.44 7.57 13.41
C TYR A 292 11.34 8.43 14.31
N PRO A 293 12.03 9.43 13.77
CA PRO A 293 12.74 10.41 14.58
C PRO A 293 11.76 11.19 15.45
N TYR A 294 12.03 11.34 16.74
CA TYR A 294 11.14 12.07 17.67
C TYR A 294 11.00 13.57 17.35
N SER A 295 11.85 14.10 16.48
CA SER A 295 11.84 15.50 16.03
C SER A 295 11.03 15.74 14.76
N VAL A 296 10.43 14.71 14.19
CA VAL A 296 9.67 14.78 12.92
C VAL A 296 8.30 14.14 13.12
N GLU A 297 7.26 14.77 12.60
CA GLU A 297 5.93 14.18 12.58
C GLU A 297 5.88 13.07 11.52
N PRO A 298 5.46 11.83 11.84
CA PRO A 298 5.23 10.79 10.85
C PRO A 298 4.23 11.23 9.79
N TRP A 299 4.41 10.82 8.54
CA TRP A 299 3.42 11.11 7.50
C TRP A 299 2.16 10.24 7.62
N GLU A 300 2.25 9.11 8.29
CA GLU A 300 1.14 8.20 8.55
C GLU A 300 0.09 8.88 9.46
N PRO A 301 -1.19 8.86 9.06
CA PRO A 301 -2.20 9.70 9.72
C PRO A 301 -2.62 9.23 11.12
N ASN A 302 -2.35 7.96 11.47
CA ASN A 302 -2.78 7.32 12.73
C ASN A 302 -1.67 7.18 13.78
N ILE A 303 -0.49 7.73 13.53
CA ILE A 303 0.60 7.80 14.51
C ILE A 303 1.16 9.22 14.59
N THR A 304 1.71 9.61 15.75
CA THR A 304 2.24 10.95 15.97
C THR A 304 3.41 10.94 16.95
N THR A 305 4.36 11.84 16.76
CA THR A 305 5.41 12.23 17.71
C THR A 305 5.01 13.45 18.52
N LEU A 306 3.83 14.02 18.28
CA LEU A 306 3.33 15.28 18.82
C LEU A 306 4.05 16.54 18.31
N VAL A 307 4.94 16.42 17.35
CA VAL A 307 5.67 17.56 16.76
C VAL A 307 4.72 18.47 15.97
N ASP A 308 3.79 17.87 15.24
CA ASP A 308 2.71 18.60 14.54
C ASP A 308 1.36 17.88 14.74
N PHE A 309 0.97 17.74 16.01
CA PHE A 309 -0.26 17.03 16.35
C PHE A 309 -1.54 17.70 15.84
N GLU A 310 -1.50 19.01 15.52
CA GLU A 310 -2.63 19.72 14.90
C GLU A 310 -3.01 19.10 13.53
N SER A 311 -2.03 18.57 12.80
CA SER A 311 -2.26 17.94 11.50
C SER A 311 -2.85 16.52 11.59
N LYS A 312 -2.97 15.96 12.81
CA LYS A 312 -3.39 14.57 13.07
C LYS A 312 -4.87 14.48 13.48
N TRP A 313 -5.12 14.03 14.68
CA TRP A 313 -6.49 13.84 15.20
C TRP A 313 -6.79 14.69 16.45
N LYS A 314 -6.06 15.75 16.66
CA LYS A 314 -6.26 16.64 17.81
C LYS A 314 -7.68 17.21 17.86
N ASP A 315 -8.24 17.51 16.70
CA ASP A 315 -9.62 17.98 16.53
C ASP A 315 -10.71 16.98 16.98
N MET A 316 -10.37 15.70 17.14
CA MET A 316 -11.27 14.65 17.62
C MET A 316 -11.23 14.48 19.15
N LEU A 317 -10.35 15.20 19.84
CA LEU A 317 -10.16 15.03 21.29
C LEU A 317 -11.02 16.01 22.09
N PRO A 318 -11.60 15.56 23.24
CA PRO A 318 -12.11 16.48 24.24
C PRO A 318 -11.02 17.43 24.74
N ALA A 319 -11.41 18.67 25.09
CA ALA A 319 -10.46 19.75 25.45
C ALA A 319 -9.48 19.44 26.59
N GLN A 320 -9.77 18.47 27.45
CA GLN A 320 -8.94 18.11 28.61
C GLN A 320 -8.40 16.67 28.52
N THR A 321 -8.26 16.12 27.32
CA THR A 321 -7.69 14.77 27.14
C THR A 321 -6.24 14.74 27.63
N PRO A 322 -5.90 13.86 28.61
CA PRO A 322 -4.54 13.76 29.10
C PRO A 322 -3.61 13.18 28.03
N VAL A 323 -2.35 13.66 28.01
CA VAL A 323 -1.29 13.17 27.13
C VAL A 323 -0.07 12.75 27.97
N PRO A 324 0.31 11.47 28.00
CA PRO A 324 -0.40 10.35 27.37
C PRO A 324 -1.78 10.05 28.03
N THR A 325 -2.70 9.54 27.22
CA THR A 325 -4.00 9.08 27.70
C THR A 325 -3.82 7.73 28.38
N PRO A 326 -4.37 7.52 29.60
CA PRO A 326 -4.36 6.21 30.25
C PRO A 326 -5.07 5.15 29.39
N ALA A 327 -4.51 3.94 29.37
CA ALA A 327 -5.08 2.85 28.58
C ALA A 327 -6.54 2.58 28.96
N GLU A 328 -7.39 2.46 27.93
CA GLU A 328 -8.79 2.08 28.10
C GLU A 328 -8.90 0.57 28.33
N THR A 329 -9.72 0.16 29.30
CA THR A 329 -9.93 -1.26 29.65
C THR A 329 -11.35 -1.75 29.41
N ASP A 330 -12.30 -0.84 29.15
CA ASP A 330 -13.69 -1.21 28.84
C ASP A 330 -13.77 -1.81 27.44
N PRO A 331 -14.19 -3.09 27.28
CA PRO A 331 -14.36 -3.74 26.01
C PRO A 331 -15.31 -3.03 25.03
N ASN A 332 -16.20 -2.18 25.53
CA ASN A 332 -17.14 -1.43 24.68
C ASN A 332 -16.51 -0.19 24.04
N THR A 333 -15.48 0.37 24.65
CA THR A 333 -14.87 1.63 24.23
C THR A 333 -13.40 1.51 23.83
N ILE A 334 -12.74 0.37 24.10
CA ILE A 334 -11.33 0.12 23.84
C ILE A 334 -10.91 0.37 22.37
N TYR A 335 -11.82 0.20 21.41
CA TYR A 335 -11.62 0.42 19.98
C TYR A 335 -12.09 1.79 19.49
N THR A 336 -12.82 2.55 20.31
CA THR A 336 -13.53 3.75 19.85
C THR A 336 -13.21 5.01 20.63
N LYS A 337 -12.71 4.90 21.87
CA LYS A 337 -12.34 6.05 22.69
C LYS A 337 -11.04 6.66 22.18
N VAL A 338 -11.17 7.75 21.43
CA VAL A 338 -10.03 8.48 20.89
C VAL A 338 -9.28 9.20 21.99
N GLY A 339 -7.96 9.05 22.00
CA GLY A 339 -7.03 9.67 22.95
C GLY A 339 -5.66 9.83 22.31
N VAL A 340 -4.62 9.87 23.17
CA VAL A 340 -3.21 9.94 22.76
C VAL A 340 -2.45 8.89 23.56
N TYR A 341 -2.50 7.65 23.09
CA TYR A 341 -1.97 6.49 23.81
C TYR A 341 -0.53 6.24 23.43
N GLU A 342 0.39 6.23 24.40
CA GLU A 342 1.80 6.02 24.13
C GLU A 342 2.10 4.59 23.64
N GLY A 343 2.99 4.47 22.69
CA GLY A 343 3.37 3.23 21.99
C GLY A 343 2.67 3.10 20.63
N GLY A 344 3.47 2.83 19.59
CA GLY A 344 3.07 2.68 18.19
C GLY A 344 4.30 2.75 17.31
N GLY A 345 4.17 2.46 16.00
CA GLY A 345 5.30 2.50 15.08
C GLY A 345 6.48 1.66 15.58
N TYR A 346 6.21 0.47 16.13
CA TYR A 346 7.16 -0.47 16.73
C TYR A 346 7.86 0.03 18.01
N THR A 347 7.60 1.25 18.48
CA THR A 347 8.31 1.90 19.59
C THR A 347 7.38 2.11 20.80
N LEU A 348 7.86 1.74 22.00
CA LEU A 348 7.07 1.84 23.24
C LEU A 348 6.90 3.29 23.73
N LYS A 349 7.86 4.18 23.42
CA LYS A 349 7.94 5.55 23.96
C LYS A 349 8.09 6.59 22.85
N GLY A 350 7.49 7.77 23.06
CA GLY A 350 7.66 8.93 22.20
C GLY A 350 6.87 8.88 20.88
N ILE A 351 6.20 7.77 20.58
CA ILE A 351 5.24 7.61 19.51
C ILE A 351 3.87 7.30 20.10
N TYR A 352 2.83 7.88 19.54
CA TYR A 352 1.48 7.78 20.07
C TYR A 352 0.50 7.33 18.99
N ARG A 353 -0.55 6.60 19.43
CA ARG A 353 -1.65 6.08 18.62
C ARG A 353 -3.02 6.57 19.14
N PRO A 354 -4.08 6.48 18.33
CA PRO A 354 -5.37 7.11 18.66
C PRO A 354 -6.23 6.37 19.67
N THR A 355 -6.13 5.02 19.73
CA THR A 355 -6.95 4.18 20.61
C THR A 355 -6.09 3.13 21.30
N THR A 356 -6.62 2.50 22.34
CA THR A 356 -5.91 1.40 23.00
C THR A 356 -5.76 0.21 22.07
N GLU A 357 -6.84 -0.15 21.35
CA GLU A 357 -6.85 -1.24 20.36
C GLU A 357 -7.47 -0.80 19.04
N CYS A 358 -6.94 -1.35 17.93
CA CYS A 358 -7.32 -1.04 16.55
C CYS A 358 -6.96 -2.20 15.63
N ARG A 359 -7.61 -2.29 14.45
CA ARG A 359 -7.19 -3.20 13.38
C ARG A 359 -5.71 -3.02 13.00
N MET A 360 -5.18 -1.80 13.08
CA MET A 360 -3.76 -1.52 12.81
C MET A 360 -2.83 -1.92 13.96
N LYS A 361 -3.36 -2.47 15.07
CA LYS A 361 -2.57 -2.94 16.20
C LYS A 361 -2.65 -4.45 16.40
N ILE A 362 -3.86 -5.02 16.34
CA ILE A 362 -4.09 -6.46 16.57
C ILE A 362 -5.11 -7.05 15.60
N ASN A 363 -4.90 -8.29 15.21
CA ASN A 363 -5.79 -9.00 14.30
C ASN A 363 -7.17 -9.31 14.91
N GLU A 364 -7.28 -9.37 16.21
CA GLU A 364 -8.51 -9.63 16.95
C GLU A 364 -9.44 -8.40 16.99
N ALA A 365 -8.93 -7.19 16.72
CA ALA A 365 -9.76 -6.00 16.68
C ALA A 365 -10.84 -6.14 15.60
N PRO A 366 -12.13 -5.90 15.91
CA PRO A 366 -13.21 -6.09 14.95
C PRO A 366 -13.30 -4.97 13.92
N ARG A 367 -12.57 -3.87 14.10
CA ARG A 367 -12.68 -2.64 13.30
C ARG A 367 -11.41 -1.80 13.32
N PHE A 368 -11.31 -0.89 12.39
CA PHE A 368 -10.43 0.27 12.51
C PHE A 368 -10.91 1.21 13.61
N CYS A 369 -10.01 1.97 14.22
CA CYS A 369 -10.40 3.02 15.15
C CYS A 369 -10.97 4.25 14.39
N PRO A 370 -11.68 5.17 15.07
CA PRO A 370 -12.30 6.33 14.42
C PRO A 370 -11.33 7.23 13.64
N VAL A 371 -10.06 7.31 14.04
CA VAL A 371 -9.03 8.08 13.33
C VAL A 371 -8.62 7.38 12.04
N CYS A 372 -8.40 6.06 12.09
CA CYS A 372 -8.11 5.26 10.90
C CYS A 372 -9.28 5.27 9.92
N GLU A 373 -10.53 5.09 10.40
CA GLU A 373 -11.74 5.17 9.58
C GLU A 373 -11.83 6.53 8.87
N ARG A 374 -11.67 7.64 9.60
CA ARG A 374 -11.68 9.00 9.05
C ARG A 374 -10.59 9.20 7.97
N SER A 375 -9.40 8.65 8.20
CA SER A 375 -8.31 8.77 7.22
C SER A 375 -8.60 7.99 5.95
N LEU A 376 -9.07 6.75 6.07
CA LEU A 376 -9.49 5.93 4.93
C LEU A 376 -10.64 6.58 4.16
N GLU A 377 -11.64 7.12 4.85
CA GLU A 377 -12.75 7.84 4.23
C GLU A 377 -12.27 9.07 3.44
N LYS A 378 -11.37 9.90 4.01
CA LYS A 378 -10.75 11.02 3.30
C LYS A 378 -10.01 10.57 2.04
N THR A 379 -9.30 9.45 2.10
CA THR A 379 -8.61 8.89 0.94
C THR A 379 -9.60 8.44 -0.14
N ILE A 380 -10.68 7.73 0.22
CA ILE A 380 -11.72 7.33 -0.72
C ILE A 380 -12.32 8.56 -1.43
N HIS A 381 -12.71 9.58 -0.67
CA HIS A 381 -13.25 10.83 -1.23
C HIS A 381 -12.23 11.57 -2.10
N PHE A 382 -10.95 11.56 -1.73
CA PHE A 382 -9.91 12.17 -2.56
C PHE A 382 -9.79 11.52 -3.95
N TYR A 383 -10.04 10.22 -4.04
CA TYR A 383 -10.01 9.49 -5.31
C TYR A 383 -11.31 9.65 -6.12
N THR A 384 -12.47 9.81 -5.47
CA THR A 384 -13.79 9.68 -6.12
C THR A 384 -14.59 10.97 -6.26
N ASP A 385 -14.30 12.03 -5.50
CA ASP A 385 -14.97 13.31 -5.53
C ASP A 385 -14.19 14.33 -6.36
#